data_e3b67e3d24ea9d8d9331f257e15820c0
#
_entry.id   e3b67e3d24ea9d8d9331f257e15820c0
#
_cell.length_a   1.000
_cell.length_b   1.000
_cell.length_c   1.000
_cell.angle_alpha   90.00
_cell.angle_beta   90.00
_cell.angle_gamma   90.00
#
_symmetry.space_group_name_H-M   'P 1'
#
loop_
_entity.id
_entity.type
_entity.pdbx_description
1 polymer ?
#
loop_
_entity_poly.entity_id
_entity_poly.type
_entity_poly.pdbx_seq_one_letter_code
_entity_poly.pdbx_strand_id
1 'polypeptide(L)' 'VRAGFPDLILLLPNSLYPFMGIELKTSKGRQSLLQKDYEVEFNNIGARYVIVRSIEDFIDAITSHMEYINEPD' A
#
# COMPACT_ATOMS: atom_id res chain seq x y z
N VAL A 1 -3.77 -13.45 -10.98
CA VAL A 1 -3.33 -12.11 -10.60
C VAL A 1 -2.65 -11.45 -11.79
N ARG A 2 -2.99 -10.20 -12.08
CA ARG A 2 -2.42 -9.46 -13.18
C ARG A 2 -1.01 -9.02 -12.85
N ALA A 3 -0.11 -9.07 -13.83
CA ALA A 3 1.25 -8.61 -13.64
C ALA A 3 1.26 -7.14 -13.15
N GLY A 4 2.10 -6.85 -12.19
CA GLY A 4 2.22 -5.51 -11.61
C GLY A 4 1.25 -5.18 -10.50
N PHE A 5 0.22 -6.00 -10.27
CA PHE A 5 -0.70 -5.81 -9.16
C PHE A 5 0.05 -5.97 -7.82
N PRO A 6 -0.32 -5.22 -6.77
CA PRO A 6 0.34 -5.36 -5.47
C PRO A 6 0.28 -6.77 -4.92
N ASP A 7 1.30 -7.17 -4.16
CA ASP A 7 1.37 -8.50 -3.57
C ASP A 7 0.29 -8.74 -2.52
N LEU A 8 -0.06 -7.70 -1.77
CA LEU A 8 -1.05 -7.78 -0.71
C LEU A 8 -2.01 -6.61 -0.81
N ILE A 9 -3.26 -6.84 -0.40
CA ILE A 9 -4.27 -5.80 -0.27
C ILE A 9 -4.79 -5.83 1.15
N LEU A 10 -4.75 -4.69 1.82
CA LEU A 10 -5.38 -4.51 3.11
C LEU A 10 -6.75 -3.87 2.88
N LEU A 11 -7.81 -4.67 2.97
CA LEU A 11 -9.18 -4.21 2.76
C LEU A 11 -9.77 -3.66 4.07
N LEU A 12 -9.09 -2.71 4.64
CA LEU A 12 -9.48 -2.07 5.89
C LEU A 12 -9.48 -0.57 5.68
N PRO A 13 -10.66 0.04 5.49
CA PRO A 13 -10.71 1.48 5.26
C PRO A 13 -10.33 2.25 6.52
N ASN A 14 -9.71 3.40 6.32
CA ASN A 14 -9.46 4.36 7.39
C ASN A 14 -10.00 5.72 6.96
N SER A 15 -9.77 6.77 7.76
CA SER A 15 -10.31 8.09 7.46
C SER A 15 -9.70 8.72 6.20
N LEU A 16 -8.56 8.24 5.73
CA LEU A 16 -7.85 8.80 4.58
C LEU A 16 -8.00 7.94 3.32
N TYR A 17 -8.07 6.61 3.48
CA TYR A 17 -7.99 5.69 2.36
C TYR A 17 -9.03 4.57 2.48
N PRO A 18 -9.67 4.17 1.36
CA PRO A 18 -10.62 3.04 1.37
C PRO A 18 -9.91 1.70 1.54
N PHE A 19 -8.68 1.57 1.06
CA PHE A 19 -7.86 0.36 1.22
C PHE A 19 -6.41 0.70 0.88
N MET A 20 -5.52 -0.28 1.10
CA MET A 20 -4.10 -0.09 0.83
C MET A 20 -3.54 -1.28 0.06
N GLY A 21 -2.81 -1.00 -1.01
CA GLY A 21 -2.02 -2.00 -1.73
C GLY A 21 -0.59 -2.01 -1.19
N ILE A 22 -0.05 -3.20 -0.99
CA ILE A 22 1.30 -3.37 -0.45
C ILE A 22 2.14 -4.16 -1.44
N GLU A 23 3.23 -3.56 -1.89
CA GLU A 23 4.20 -4.16 -2.79
C GLU A 23 5.42 -4.59 -1.98
N LEU A 24 5.77 -5.88 -2.02
CA LEU A 24 6.93 -6.40 -1.29
C LEU A 24 8.15 -6.38 -2.20
N LYS A 25 9.23 -5.75 -1.75
CA LYS A 25 10.49 -5.66 -2.49
C LYS A 25 11.65 -5.97 -1.58
N THR A 26 12.74 -6.48 -2.17
CA THR A 26 14.02 -6.55 -1.47
C THR A 26 14.56 -5.14 -1.27
N SER A 27 15.61 -5.00 -0.46
CA SER A 27 16.21 -3.69 -0.19
C SER A 27 16.71 -2.98 -1.46
N LYS A 28 17.03 -3.74 -2.51
CA LYS A 28 17.55 -3.21 -3.77
C LYS A 28 16.59 -3.41 -4.94
N GLY A 29 15.47 -4.05 -4.71
CA GLY A 29 14.48 -4.30 -5.77
C GLY A 29 13.87 -3.01 -6.27
N ARG A 30 13.60 -2.95 -7.57
CA ARG A 30 13.00 -1.79 -8.21
C ARG A 30 11.58 -2.11 -8.63
N GLN A 31 10.72 -1.11 -8.57
CA GLN A 31 9.38 -1.22 -9.07
C GLN A 31 9.40 -1.34 -10.60
N SER A 32 8.64 -2.30 -11.16
CA SER A 32 8.49 -2.43 -12.61
C SER A 32 7.60 -1.31 -13.15
N LEU A 33 7.58 -1.15 -14.48
CA LEU A 33 6.69 -0.17 -15.11
C LEU A 33 5.23 -0.51 -14.83
N LEU A 34 4.86 -1.79 -14.88
CA LEU A 34 3.49 -2.20 -14.57
C LEU A 34 3.11 -1.89 -13.12
N GLN A 35 4.05 -2.07 -12.19
CA GLN A 35 3.82 -1.73 -10.79
C GLN A 35 3.62 -0.23 -10.60
N LYS A 36 4.41 0.59 -11.31
CA LYS A 36 4.25 2.05 -11.27
C LYS A 36 2.89 2.48 -11.84
N ASP A 37 2.42 1.81 -12.88
CA ASP A 37 1.10 2.08 -13.44
C ASP A 37 0.00 1.77 -12.44
N TYR A 38 0.09 0.66 -11.70
CA TYR A 38 -0.88 0.35 -10.66
C TYR A 38 -0.82 1.33 -9.49
N GLU A 39 0.36 1.80 -9.15
CA GLU A 39 0.49 2.84 -8.12
C GLU A 39 -0.29 4.10 -8.54
N VAL A 40 -0.14 4.53 -9.79
CA VAL A 40 -0.89 5.68 -10.30
C VAL A 40 -2.39 5.42 -10.25
N GLU A 41 -2.84 4.22 -10.65
CA GLU A 41 -4.26 3.87 -10.61
C GLU A 41 -4.80 3.88 -9.18
N PHE A 42 -4.05 3.32 -8.21
CA PHE A 42 -4.44 3.35 -6.80
C PHE A 42 -4.59 4.77 -6.29
N ASN A 43 -3.61 5.62 -6.60
CA ASN A 43 -3.66 7.02 -6.20
C ASN A 43 -4.85 7.75 -6.82
N ASN A 44 -5.17 7.45 -8.08
CA ASN A 44 -6.29 8.09 -8.77
C ASN A 44 -7.64 7.74 -8.17
N ILE A 45 -7.79 6.54 -7.62
CA ILE A 45 -9.05 6.15 -6.96
C ILE A 45 -9.04 6.46 -5.45
N GLY A 46 -8.00 7.12 -4.97
CA GLY A 46 -7.90 7.53 -3.57
C GLY A 46 -7.43 6.45 -2.62
N ALA A 47 -6.96 5.32 -3.12
CA ALA A 47 -6.38 4.27 -2.29
C ALA A 47 -4.91 4.54 -2.02
N ARG A 48 -4.38 3.91 -0.97
CA ARG A 48 -2.96 4.02 -0.66
C ARG A 48 -2.18 2.89 -1.33
N TYR A 49 -0.97 3.19 -1.78
CA TYR A 49 -0.05 2.21 -2.32
C TYR A 49 1.30 2.39 -1.63
N VAL A 50 1.84 1.33 -1.04
CA VAL A 50 3.13 1.40 -0.33
C VAL A 50 4.06 0.33 -0.84
N ILE A 51 5.35 0.65 -0.87
CA ILE A 51 6.42 -0.30 -1.16
C ILE A 51 7.09 -0.62 0.16
N VAL A 52 7.16 -1.91 0.49
CA VAL A 52 7.68 -2.42 1.75
C VAL A 52 8.93 -3.23 1.46
N ARG A 53 10.04 -2.84 2.08
CA ARG A 53 11.36 -3.43 1.81
C ARG A 53 11.94 -4.17 3.01
N SER A 54 11.24 -4.16 4.14
CA SER A 54 11.67 -4.81 5.37
C SER A 54 10.46 -5.11 6.24
N ILE A 55 10.65 -5.90 7.29
CA ILE A 55 9.60 -6.16 8.27
C ILE A 55 9.22 -4.87 8.98
N GLU A 56 10.21 -4.02 9.29
CA GLU A 56 9.96 -2.73 9.93
C GLU A 56 9.08 -1.84 9.04
N ASP A 57 9.37 -1.79 7.74
CA ASP A 57 8.54 -1.04 6.79
C ASP A 57 7.11 -1.55 6.77
N PHE A 58 6.94 -2.88 6.81
CA PHE A 58 5.62 -3.50 6.81
C PHE A 58 4.85 -3.11 8.07
N ILE A 59 5.48 -3.24 9.24
CA ILE A 59 4.87 -2.88 10.50
C ILE A 59 4.49 -1.40 10.50
N ASP A 60 5.38 -0.53 10.03
CA ASP A 60 5.11 0.91 9.97
C ASP A 60 3.93 1.22 9.05
N ALA A 61 3.85 0.56 7.91
CA ALA A 61 2.74 0.77 6.98
C ALA A 61 1.40 0.37 7.60
N ILE A 62 1.34 -0.79 8.26
CA ILE A 62 0.13 -1.26 8.92
C ILE A 62 -0.21 -0.36 10.10
N THR A 63 0.76 -0.02 10.93
CA THR A 63 0.55 0.81 12.12
C THR A 63 0.03 2.20 11.72
N SER A 64 0.65 2.83 10.73
CA SER A 64 0.20 4.15 10.29
C SER A 64 -1.20 4.11 9.69
N HIS A 65 -1.54 3.03 9.00
CA HIS A 65 -2.88 2.85 8.45
C HIS A 65 -3.91 2.70 9.57
N MET A 66 -3.58 1.93 10.60
CA MET A 66 -4.47 1.69 11.75
C MET A 66 -4.71 2.94 12.59
N GLU A 67 -3.77 3.88 12.61
CA GLU A 67 -3.90 5.11 13.39
C GLU A 67 -5.12 5.95 13.01
N TYR A 68 -5.63 5.80 11.78
CA TYR A 68 -6.75 6.60 11.27
C TYR A 68 -8.08 5.85 11.28
N ILE A 69 -8.14 4.64 11.85
CA ILE A 69 -9.38 3.84 11.82
C ILE A 69 -10.39 4.35 12.84
N ASN A 70 -9.94 4.66 14.05
CA ASN A 70 -10.80 5.09 15.16
C ASN A 70 -10.49 6.54 15.53
N GLU A 71 -10.39 7.40 14.53
CA GLU A 71 -10.10 8.80 14.77
C GLU A 71 -11.25 9.44 15.54
N PRO A 72 -10.97 10.13 16.65
CA PRO A 72 -12.05 10.77 17.41
C PRO A 72 -12.70 11.89 16.61
N ASP A 73 -13.97 12.06 16.83
CA ASP A 73 -14.78 13.11 16.19
C ASP A 73 -14.35 14.50 16.62
#